data_01d54604fc0fd9ee5296b5a64efc4685
#
_entry.id   01d54604fc0fd9ee5296b5a64efc4685
#
_cell.length_a   1.000
_cell.length_b   1.000
_cell.length_c   1.000
_cell.angle_alpha   90.00
_cell.angle_beta   90.00
_cell.angle_gamma   90.00
#
_symmetry.space_group_name_H-M   'P 1'
#
loop_
_entity.id
_entity.type
_entity.pdbx_description
1 polymer ?
#
loop_
_entity_poly.entity_id
_entity_poly.type
_entity_poly.pdbx_seq_one_letter_code
_entity_poly.pdbx_strand_id
1 'polypeptide(L)'
;MIAHLAAAAAALALAPNATPGVTPTTITIGGTVPLSGPATAFGSVGKGADAYFKYVNARGGVHGRKIVYKYYDDAYEPAKTVLLTQQLVEQDKVFALFDSVGTDNVLAIRQYVNDRKIPDLFVGSGVSKLAREHAKYRWMMAYLPSFVGEGVMDGRRIAQVAPRSKVAVLYENSDFGKDLLNGLKHGLGGKVKIVAQQSYETAENDVASQIARLKAARADTLMLFATPLFAIKAYVGANRLGWHPRIYVSSVSISPDVMKVARLNATPRTVDGSISIAFVKDPTSPDWKNDKAVKLYRSIVAWFMPGAKPLDVYLYYGMAVAYTMVDALHHAGANPTRDSLLRAATHLNEVNPFLLPGIRVKTSPSDYYPLDKARFVRYTNGRWVLFGKLVDARG
;
A
#
# COMPACT_ATOMS: atom_id res chain seq x y z
N MET A 1 -74.99 -0.07 2.74
CA MET A 1 -73.85 -0.91 2.32
C MET A 1 -72.59 -0.10 2.43
N ILE A 2 -71.84 -0.29 3.51
CA ILE A 2 -70.61 0.45 3.82
C ILE A 2 -69.47 -0.59 3.66
N ALA A 3 -68.67 -0.41 2.62
CA ALA A 3 -67.52 -1.27 2.36
C ALA A 3 -66.32 -0.79 3.22
N HIS A 4 -65.84 -1.66 4.11
CA HIS A 4 -64.61 -1.45 4.84
C HIS A 4 -63.41 -1.78 3.95
N LEU A 5 -62.60 -0.80 3.55
CA LEU A 5 -61.27 -0.99 3.03
C LEU A 5 -60.31 -1.26 4.21
N ALA A 6 -59.84 -2.48 4.36
CA ALA A 6 -58.76 -2.81 5.26
C ALA A 6 -57.44 -2.51 4.56
N ALA A 7 -56.73 -1.46 4.98
CA ALA A 7 -55.38 -1.16 4.58
C ALA A 7 -54.43 -2.12 5.31
N ALA A 8 -53.84 -3.08 4.60
CA ALA A 8 -52.77 -3.92 5.09
C ALA A 8 -51.48 -3.10 5.17
N ALA A 9 -51.12 -2.60 6.33
CA ALA A 9 -49.81 -2.07 6.61
C ALA A 9 -48.81 -3.24 6.67
N ALA A 10 -48.05 -3.43 5.61
CA ALA A 10 -46.88 -4.34 5.64
C ALA A 10 -45.80 -3.73 6.54
N ALA A 11 -45.79 -4.13 7.81
CA ALA A 11 -44.69 -3.87 8.71
C ALA A 11 -43.44 -4.58 8.14
N LEU A 12 -42.52 -3.83 7.58
CA LEU A 12 -41.15 -4.32 7.35
C LEU A 12 -40.57 -4.62 8.75
N ALA A 13 -40.66 -5.87 9.16
CA ALA A 13 -39.93 -6.37 10.31
C ALA A 13 -38.43 -6.25 9.94
N LEU A 14 -37.76 -5.26 10.52
CA LEU A 14 -36.31 -5.23 10.58
C LEU A 14 -35.87 -6.54 11.23
N ALA A 15 -35.27 -7.43 10.43
CA ALA A 15 -34.71 -8.66 10.96
C ALA A 15 -33.69 -8.28 12.05
N PRO A 16 -33.81 -8.79 13.28
CA PRO A 16 -32.85 -8.55 14.33
C PRO A 16 -31.52 -9.16 13.88
N ASN A 17 -30.47 -8.35 13.74
CA ASN A 17 -29.09 -8.68 13.38
C ASN A 17 -28.67 -8.45 11.92
N ALA A 18 -29.19 -7.47 11.22
CA ALA A 18 -28.60 -7.07 9.93
C ALA A 18 -27.20 -6.49 10.16
N THR A 19 -26.17 -7.14 9.62
CA THR A 19 -24.78 -6.65 9.67
C THR A 19 -24.70 -5.33 8.89
N PRO A 20 -24.25 -4.22 9.50
CA PRO A 20 -24.12 -2.95 8.77
C PRO A 20 -23.34 -3.11 7.48
N GLY A 21 -23.80 -2.47 6.40
CA GLY A 21 -23.18 -2.54 5.09
C GLY A 21 -23.41 -3.83 4.30
N VAL A 22 -24.17 -4.80 4.84
CA VAL A 22 -24.54 -6.04 4.14
C VAL A 22 -26.03 -6.06 3.89
N THR A 23 -26.42 -6.21 2.62
CA THR A 23 -27.82 -6.40 2.19
C THR A 23 -27.96 -7.74 1.43
N PRO A 24 -29.16 -8.15 1.04
CA PRO A 24 -29.31 -9.32 0.19
C PRO A 24 -28.56 -9.24 -1.15
N THR A 25 -28.28 -8.04 -1.66
CA THR A 25 -27.71 -7.81 -3.00
C THR A 25 -26.38 -7.07 -3.00
N THR A 26 -25.94 -6.52 -1.86
CA THR A 26 -24.70 -5.73 -1.79
C THR A 26 -23.90 -5.97 -0.52
N ILE A 27 -22.57 -5.75 -0.63
CA ILE A 27 -21.64 -5.57 0.49
C ILE A 27 -20.96 -4.20 0.27
N THR A 28 -21.17 -3.27 1.19
CA THR A 28 -20.57 -1.93 1.13
C THR A 28 -19.30 -1.89 1.97
N ILE A 29 -18.17 -1.58 1.36
CA ILE A 29 -16.88 -1.36 2.03
C ILE A 29 -16.41 0.06 1.78
N GLY A 30 -15.54 0.58 2.63
CA GLY A 30 -15.04 1.95 2.52
C GLY A 30 -13.55 2.05 2.69
N GLY A 31 -12.96 3.20 2.33
CA GLY A 31 -11.54 3.49 2.53
C GLY A 31 -11.21 4.96 2.32
N THR A 32 -10.00 5.36 2.67
CA THR A 32 -9.46 6.69 2.38
C THR A 32 -8.18 6.56 1.58
N VAL A 33 -8.05 7.39 0.56
CA VAL A 33 -6.88 7.44 -0.31
C VAL A 33 -6.54 8.89 -0.64
N PRO A 34 -5.26 9.25 -0.81
CA PRO A 34 -4.88 10.63 -1.12
C PRO A 34 -5.09 10.91 -2.62
N LEU A 35 -6.29 11.35 -3.01
CA LEU A 35 -6.59 11.76 -4.38
C LEU A 35 -5.99 13.14 -4.70
N SER A 36 -5.63 13.90 -3.66
CA SER A 36 -4.94 15.20 -3.71
C SER A 36 -3.76 15.23 -2.71
N GLY A 37 -3.09 16.37 -2.59
CA GLY A 37 -2.00 16.56 -1.62
C GLY A 37 -0.65 15.94 -2.02
N PRO A 38 0.30 15.84 -1.08
CA PRO A 38 1.70 15.48 -1.37
C PRO A 38 1.89 14.02 -1.79
N ALA A 39 0.94 13.15 -1.48
CA ALA A 39 0.98 11.72 -1.81
C ALA A 39 -0.06 11.32 -2.88
N THR A 40 -0.51 12.27 -3.71
CA THR A 40 -1.56 12.07 -4.73
C THR A 40 -1.27 10.92 -5.70
N ALA A 41 0.00 10.55 -5.88
CA ALA A 41 0.37 9.39 -6.68
C ALA A 41 -0.30 8.09 -6.18
N PHE A 42 -0.51 7.95 -4.87
CA PHE A 42 -1.17 6.79 -4.28
C PHE A 42 -2.69 6.77 -4.49
N GLY A 43 -3.30 7.88 -4.94
CA GLY A 43 -4.74 7.92 -5.24
C GLY A 43 -5.20 6.92 -6.30
N SER A 44 -4.28 6.45 -7.15
CA SER A 44 -4.52 5.37 -8.12
C SER A 44 -4.83 4.02 -7.46
N VAL A 45 -4.41 3.79 -6.22
CA VAL A 45 -4.67 2.55 -5.46
C VAL A 45 -6.18 2.31 -5.34
N GLY A 46 -6.92 3.28 -4.81
CA GLY A 46 -8.38 3.17 -4.66
C GLY A 46 -9.11 3.03 -6.01
N LYS A 47 -8.62 3.72 -7.05
CA LYS A 47 -9.17 3.60 -8.41
C LYS A 47 -8.97 2.20 -8.99
N GLY A 48 -7.79 1.59 -8.77
CA GLY A 48 -7.49 0.22 -9.19
C GLY A 48 -8.36 -0.81 -8.47
N ALA A 49 -8.53 -0.66 -7.17
CA ALA A 49 -9.40 -1.51 -6.37
C ALA A 49 -10.87 -1.43 -6.83
N ASP A 50 -11.39 -0.22 -7.04
CA ASP A 50 -12.76 -0.01 -7.54
C ASP A 50 -12.99 -0.69 -8.92
N ALA A 51 -12.03 -0.55 -9.83
CA ALA A 51 -12.11 -1.21 -11.13
C ALA A 51 -12.13 -2.75 -11.00
N TYR A 52 -11.34 -3.30 -10.08
CA TYR A 52 -11.35 -4.75 -9.82
C TYR A 52 -12.69 -5.21 -9.21
N PHE A 53 -13.26 -4.46 -8.26
CA PHE A 53 -14.58 -4.77 -7.72
C PHE A 53 -15.68 -4.69 -8.78
N LYS A 54 -15.63 -3.72 -9.70
CA LYS A 54 -16.54 -3.67 -10.86
C LYS A 54 -16.40 -4.90 -11.76
N TYR A 55 -15.17 -5.36 -11.99
CA TYR A 55 -14.92 -6.60 -12.74
C TYR A 55 -15.52 -7.83 -12.02
N VAL A 56 -15.38 -7.96 -10.71
CA VAL A 56 -15.99 -9.03 -9.91
C VAL A 56 -17.52 -8.94 -9.97
N ASN A 57 -18.07 -7.73 -9.81
CA ASN A 57 -19.52 -7.48 -9.87
C ASN A 57 -20.15 -7.86 -11.22
N ALA A 58 -19.44 -7.63 -12.32
CA ALA A 58 -19.87 -8.04 -13.65
C ALA A 58 -19.91 -9.57 -13.83
N ARG A 59 -19.33 -10.33 -12.89
CA ARG A 59 -19.29 -11.81 -12.84
C ARG A 59 -20.14 -12.42 -11.73
N GLY A 60 -21.08 -11.64 -11.19
CA GLY A 60 -22.00 -12.11 -10.15
C GLY A 60 -21.63 -11.71 -8.73
N GLY A 61 -20.53 -10.99 -8.52
CA GLY A 61 -20.09 -10.50 -7.21
C GLY A 61 -19.60 -11.63 -6.30
N VAL A 62 -19.77 -11.44 -4.99
CA VAL A 62 -19.39 -12.39 -3.93
C VAL A 62 -20.65 -13.00 -3.33
N HIS A 63 -20.85 -14.30 -3.45
CA HIS A 63 -22.08 -14.98 -3.01
C HIS A 63 -23.38 -14.31 -3.52
N GLY A 64 -23.37 -13.84 -4.77
CA GLY A 64 -24.50 -13.14 -5.38
C GLY A 64 -24.67 -11.68 -5.00
N ARG A 65 -23.79 -11.12 -4.16
CA ARG A 65 -23.80 -9.71 -3.75
C ARG A 65 -22.75 -8.90 -4.51
N LYS A 66 -23.12 -7.71 -4.96
CA LYS A 66 -22.20 -6.74 -5.54
C LYS A 66 -21.40 -6.06 -4.42
N ILE A 67 -20.11 -5.86 -4.63
CA ILE A 67 -19.26 -5.04 -3.76
C ILE A 67 -19.48 -3.58 -4.17
N VAL A 68 -19.83 -2.73 -3.21
CA VAL A 68 -19.90 -1.27 -3.37
C VAL A 68 -18.72 -0.68 -2.59
N TYR A 69 -17.77 -0.10 -3.31
CA TYR A 69 -16.59 0.52 -2.70
C TYR A 69 -16.75 2.04 -2.68
N LYS A 70 -16.77 2.61 -1.47
CA LYS A 70 -16.80 4.05 -1.23
C LYS A 70 -15.42 4.49 -0.75
N TYR A 71 -14.72 5.34 -1.50
CA TYR A 71 -13.44 5.87 -1.05
C TYR A 71 -13.39 7.38 -1.18
N TYR A 72 -12.76 8.01 -0.19
CA TYR A 72 -12.71 9.46 -0.04
C TYR A 72 -11.28 9.99 -0.05
N ASP A 73 -11.13 11.24 -0.49
CA ASP A 73 -9.87 11.96 -0.54
C ASP A 73 -9.50 12.52 0.83
N ASP A 74 -8.53 11.92 1.48
CA ASP A 74 -7.97 12.43 2.73
C ASP A 74 -6.76 13.37 2.54
N ALA A 75 -6.35 13.62 1.31
CA ALA A 75 -5.20 14.46 0.97
C ALA A 75 -3.89 14.05 1.68
N TYR A 76 -3.81 12.82 2.19
CA TYR A 76 -2.72 12.32 3.03
C TYR A 76 -2.63 13.04 4.40
N GLU A 77 -3.75 13.58 4.88
CA GLU A 77 -3.84 14.29 6.16
C GLU A 77 -4.53 13.42 7.22
N PRO A 78 -3.84 13.00 8.29
CA PRO A 78 -4.43 12.12 9.33
C PRO A 78 -5.72 12.66 9.95
N ALA A 79 -5.83 13.98 10.14
CA ALA A 79 -7.05 14.59 10.68
C ALA A 79 -8.25 14.42 9.73
N LYS A 80 -8.06 14.55 8.42
CA LYS A 80 -9.11 14.26 7.42
C LYS A 80 -9.46 12.79 7.38
N THR A 81 -8.46 11.90 7.48
CA THR A 81 -8.70 10.45 7.55
C THR A 81 -9.64 10.10 8.70
N VAL A 82 -9.44 10.71 9.88
CA VAL A 82 -10.34 10.51 11.04
C VAL A 82 -11.77 10.90 10.71
N LEU A 83 -12.00 12.11 10.17
CA LEU A 83 -13.33 12.60 9.83
C LEU A 83 -14.03 11.74 8.77
N LEU A 84 -13.29 11.38 7.71
CA LEU A 84 -13.83 10.58 6.61
C LEU A 84 -14.09 9.13 7.04
N THR A 85 -13.26 8.58 7.93
CA THR A 85 -13.52 7.27 8.53
C THR A 85 -14.79 7.26 9.36
N GLN A 86 -15.01 8.30 10.17
CA GLN A 86 -16.27 8.45 10.90
C GLN A 86 -17.46 8.56 9.94
N GLN A 87 -17.36 9.32 8.86
CA GLN A 87 -18.39 9.41 7.83
C GLN A 87 -18.69 8.03 7.21
N LEU A 88 -17.67 7.28 6.78
CA LEU A 88 -17.82 5.92 6.22
C LEU A 88 -18.53 4.98 7.19
N VAL A 89 -18.20 5.05 8.48
CA VAL A 89 -18.73 4.16 9.50
C VAL A 89 -20.12 4.58 9.96
N GLU A 90 -20.33 5.86 10.26
CA GLU A 90 -21.52 6.36 10.96
C GLU A 90 -22.61 6.82 10.01
N GLN A 91 -22.27 7.31 8.81
CA GLN A 91 -23.23 7.77 7.81
C GLN A 91 -23.42 6.76 6.69
N ASP A 92 -22.33 6.32 6.08
CA ASP A 92 -22.36 5.34 4.97
C ASP A 92 -22.60 3.91 5.43
N LYS A 93 -22.45 3.63 6.75
CA LYS A 93 -22.70 2.32 7.38
C LYS A 93 -21.93 1.19 6.71
N VAL A 94 -20.66 1.42 6.38
CA VAL A 94 -19.84 0.39 5.72
C VAL A 94 -19.69 -0.87 6.57
N PHE A 95 -19.63 -2.01 5.90
CA PHE A 95 -19.38 -3.31 6.51
C PHE A 95 -17.97 -3.40 7.09
N ALA A 96 -16.99 -2.96 6.31
CA ALA A 96 -15.60 -2.93 6.65
C ALA A 96 -14.91 -1.74 5.97
N LEU A 97 -13.77 -1.33 6.51
CA LEU A 97 -12.81 -0.48 5.83
C LEU A 97 -11.81 -1.35 5.06
N PHE A 98 -11.23 -0.79 4.01
CA PHE A 98 -10.38 -1.51 3.09
C PHE A 98 -9.34 -0.58 2.48
N ASP A 99 -8.07 -1.02 2.52
CA ASP A 99 -6.93 -0.41 1.84
C ASP A 99 -6.81 1.11 2.09
N SER A 100 -7.07 1.54 3.34
CA SER A 100 -6.79 2.91 3.79
C SER A 100 -5.30 3.18 3.64
N VAL A 101 -4.92 4.30 2.97
CA VAL A 101 -3.53 4.55 2.55
C VAL A 101 -2.84 5.56 3.47
N GLY A 102 -1.62 5.23 3.90
CA GLY A 102 -0.76 6.13 4.68
C GLY A 102 -0.56 5.68 6.12
N THR A 103 0.69 5.74 6.58
CA THR A 103 1.05 5.21 7.91
C THR A 103 0.41 6.02 9.03
N ASP A 104 0.63 7.33 9.07
CA ASP A 104 0.07 8.17 10.12
C ASP A 104 -1.45 8.27 10.02
N ASN A 105 -2.01 8.16 8.80
CA ASN A 105 -3.43 8.11 8.51
C ASN A 105 -4.08 6.90 9.18
N VAL A 106 -3.59 5.69 8.91
CA VAL A 106 -4.17 4.46 9.50
C VAL A 106 -3.94 4.37 11.01
N LEU A 107 -2.81 4.85 11.50
CA LEU A 107 -2.56 4.88 12.94
C LEU A 107 -3.49 5.85 13.68
N ALA A 108 -3.88 6.97 13.05
CA ALA A 108 -4.81 7.94 13.63
C ALA A 108 -6.23 7.37 13.86
N ILE A 109 -6.67 6.44 13.02
CA ILE A 109 -8.00 5.82 13.12
C ILE A 109 -7.99 4.49 13.88
N ARG A 110 -6.82 3.92 14.18
CA ARG A 110 -6.68 2.56 14.71
C ARG A 110 -7.47 2.29 15.98
N GLN A 111 -7.45 3.22 16.95
CA GLN A 111 -8.22 3.10 18.18
C GLN A 111 -9.72 3.11 17.90
N TYR A 112 -10.19 4.05 17.07
CA TYR A 112 -11.60 4.19 16.72
C TYR A 112 -12.17 2.93 16.07
N VAL A 113 -11.50 2.36 15.07
CA VAL A 113 -11.98 1.16 14.38
C VAL A 113 -11.93 -0.07 15.29
N ASN A 114 -10.91 -0.15 16.16
CA ASN A 114 -10.78 -1.25 17.10
C ASN A 114 -11.91 -1.24 18.15
N ASP A 115 -12.22 -0.09 18.75
CA ASP A 115 -13.28 0.04 19.77
C ASP A 115 -14.65 -0.27 19.19
N ARG A 116 -14.91 0.05 17.91
CA ARG A 116 -16.15 -0.23 17.20
C ARG A 116 -16.20 -1.59 16.52
N LYS A 117 -15.15 -2.40 16.64
CA LYS A 117 -15.01 -3.72 16.00
C LYS A 117 -15.29 -3.65 14.50
N ILE A 118 -14.65 -2.70 13.82
CA ILE A 118 -14.77 -2.50 12.37
C ILE A 118 -13.48 -3.01 11.74
N PRO A 119 -13.53 -4.04 10.89
CA PRO A 119 -12.34 -4.46 10.16
C PRO A 119 -11.84 -3.33 9.26
N ASP A 120 -10.56 -2.94 9.38
CA ASP A 120 -9.83 -2.13 8.41
C ASP A 120 -8.72 -3.01 7.85
N LEU A 121 -9.01 -3.66 6.74
CA LEU A 121 -8.22 -4.76 6.22
C LEU A 121 -7.34 -4.32 5.06
N PHE A 122 -6.13 -4.88 5.07
CA PHE A 122 -5.17 -4.74 3.98
C PHE A 122 -4.77 -3.30 3.73
N VAL A 123 -4.58 -2.54 4.80
CA VAL A 123 -4.23 -1.11 4.72
C VAL A 123 -2.92 -0.90 3.97
N GLY A 124 -2.83 0.19 3.21
CA GLY A 124 -1.68 0.60 2.42
C GLY A 124 -0.52 1.12 3.29
N SER A 125 -0.06 0.30 4.24
CA SER A 125 1.08 0.54 5.11
C SER A 125 1.74 -0.77 5.53
N GLY A 126 3.07 -0.74 5.70
CA GLY A 126 3.89 -1.83 6.25
C GLY A 126 4.45 -1.52 7.64
N VAL A 127 3.83 -0.57 8.37
CA VAL A 127 4.32 -0.13 9.67
C VAL A 127 4.29 -1.25 10.70
N SER A 128 5.38 -1.40 11.44
CA SER A 128 5.58 -2.51 12.39
C SER A 128 4.55 -2.57 13.52
N LYS A 129 3.97 -1.43 13.90
CA LYS A 129 2.94 -1.35 14.93
C LYS A 129 1.69 -2.19 14.62
N LEU A 130 1.33 -2.35 13.33
CA LEU A 130 0.14 -3.13 12.93
C LEU A 130 0.30 -4.61 13.26
N ALA A 131 1.49 -5.17 13.07
CA ALA A 131 1.76 -6.56 13.41
C ALA A 131 2.13 -6.74 14.88
N ARG A 132 2.99 -5.88 15.46
CA ARG A 132 3.43 -6.03 16.86
C ARG A 132 2.32 -5.83 17.88
N GLU A 133 1.34 -5.00 17.56
CA GLU A 133 0.25 -4.64 18.47
C GLU A 133 -1.09 -5.28 18.05
N HIS A 134 -1.07 -6.30 17.17
CA HIS A 134 -2.28 -6.95 16.66
C HIS A 134 -3.17 -7.53 17.76
N ALA A 135 -2.61 -8.01 18.85
CA ALA A 135 -3.39 -8.52 19.98
C ALA A 135 -4.29 -7.43 20.62
N LYS A 136 -3.80 -6.18 20.66
CA LYS A 136 -4.54 -5.03 21.17
C LYS A 136 -5.47 -4.42 20.11
N TYR A 137 -5.00 -4.34 18.85
CA TYR A 137 -5.69 -3.69 17.74
C TYR A 137 -6.01 -4.68 16.63
N ARG A 138 -6.75 -5.72 16.99
CA ARG A 138 -6.99 -6.89 16.12
C ARG A 138 -7.81 -6.59 14.86
N TRP A 139 -8.47 -5.43 14.79
CA TRP A 139 -9.37 -5.08 13.70
C TRP A 139 -8.69 -4.35 12.54
N MET A 140 -7.36 -4.18 12.58
CA MET A 140 -6.60 -3.55 11.52
C MET A 140 -5.45 -4.46 11.07
N MET A 141 -5.29 -4.63 9.75
CA MET A 141 -4.28 -5.52 9.17
C MET A 141 -3.57 -4.83 8.01
N ALA A 142 -2.24 -4.91 7.98
CA ALA A 142 -1.40 -4.41 6.89
C ALA A 142 -1.59 -5.21 5.58
N TYR A 143 -1.11 -4.65 4.44
CA TYR A 143 -0.91 -5.42 3.21
C TYR A 143 0.52 -5.30 2.67
N LEU A 144 1.18 -4.16 2.84
CA LEU A 144 2.56 -4.00 2.39
C LEU A 144 3.52 -4.92 3.16
N PRO A 145 4.64 -5.34 2.56
CA PRO A 145 5.74 -5.92 3.31
C PRO A 145 6.17 -5.00 4.46
N SER A 146 6.74 -5.60 5.51
CA SER A 146 7.21 -4.84 6.67
C SER A 146 8.23 -3.78 6.27
N PHE A 147 8.03 -2.53 6.68
CA PHE A 147 9.01 -1.46 6.48
C PHE A 147 10.31 -1.72 7.24
N VAL A 148 10.24 -2.32 8.42
CA VAL A 148 11.44 -2.80 9.13
C VAL A 148 12.13 -3.86 8.30
N GLY A 149 11.38 -4.81 7.73
CA GLY A 149 11.91 -5.86 6.88
C GLY A 149 12.58 -5.32 5.61
N GLU A 150 11.98 -4.36 4.93
CA GLU A 150 12.58 -3.67 3.77
C GLU A 150 13.92 -3.03 4.15
N GLY A 151 13.96 -2.27 5.26
CA GLY A 151 15.19 -1.68 5.76
C GLY A 151 16.26 -2.71 6.10
N VAL A 152 15.89 -3.85 6.70
CA VAL A 152 16.81 -4.98 7.00
C VAL A 152 17.37 -5.57 5.72
N MET A 153 16.53 -5.79 4.69
CA MET A 153 16.97 -6.31 3.39
C MET A 153 18.02 -5.38 2.76
N ASP A 154 17.75 -4.08 2.73
CA ASP A 154 18.66 -3.07 2.18
C ASP A 154 19.96 -3.04 2.96
N GLY A 155 19.90 -3.01 4.29
CA GLY A 155 21.07 -2.99 5.15
C GLY A 155 21.96 -4.23 4.99
N ARG A 156 21.37 -5.43 4.99
CA ARG A 156 22.11 -6.70 4.76
C ARG A 156 22.77 -6.70 3.39
N ARG A 157 22.07 -6.22 2.36
CA ARG A 157 22.63 -6.12 1.03
C ARG A 157 23.83 -5.16 0.99
N ILE A 158 23.69 -3.96 1.56
CA ILE A 158 24.80 -2.98 1.61
C ILE A 158 25.99 -3.58 2.35
N ALA A 159 25.77 -4.18 3.53
CA ALA A 159 26.82 -4.82 4.30
C ALA A 159 27.56 -5.94 3.54
N GLN A 160 26.84 -6.65 2.66
CA GLN A 160 27.40 -7.72 1.84
C GLN A 160 28.19 -7.19 0.62
N VAL A 161 27.64 -6.22 -0.13
CA VAL A 161 28.19 -5.82 -1.43
C VAL A 161 29.07 -4.56 -1.35
N ALA A 162 28.96 -3.78 -0.26
CA ALA A 162 29.67 -2.52 -0.06
C ALA A 162 30.01 -2.29 1.44
N PRO A 163 30.79 -3.19 2.07
CA PRO A 163 31.03 -3.16 3.52
C PRO A 163 31.78 -1.93 4.03
N ARG A 164 32.40 -1.14 3.12
CA ARG A 164 33.08 0.11 3.43
C ARG A 164 32.26 1.35 3.11
N SER A 165 31.01 1.18 2.71
CA SER A 165 30.14 2.28 2.31
C SER A 165 29.88 3.25 3.47
N LYS A 166 29.73 4.52 3.11
CA LYS A 166 29.28 5.60 3.99
C LYS A 166 27.83 5.92 3.61
N VAL A 167 26.89 5.52 4.47
CA VAL A 167 25.47 5.63 4.18
C VAL A 167 24.91 6.95 4.73
N ALA A 168 24.20 7.70 3.89
CA ALA A 168 23.34 8.81 4.28
C ALA A 168 21.87 8.42 4.13
N VAL A 169 21.00 8.93 4.98
CA VAL A 169 19.56 8.59 4.97
C VAL A 169 18.74 9.86 4.96
N LEU A 170 17.87 10.00 3.95
CA LEU A 170 16.71 10.90 3.97
C LEU A 170 15.48 10.06 4.33
N TYR A 171 14.73 10.47 5.34
CA TYR A 171 13.54 9.72 5.75
C TYR A 171 12.38 10.65 6.15
N GLU A 172 11.16 10.21 5.89
CA GLU A 172 9.96 10.88 6.37
C GLU A 172 9.90 10.82 7.90
N ASN A 173 9.62 11.93 8.57
CA ASN A 173 9.52 11.98 10.04
C ASN A 173 8.19 11.40 10.55
N SER A 174 7.90 10.19 10.14
CA SER A 174 6.74 9.39 10.51
C SER A 174 7.18 7.99 10.95
N ASP A 175 6.25 7.18 11.43
CA ASP A 175 6.55 5.78 11.73
C ASP A 175 6.99 4.98 10.48
N PHE A 176 6.56 5.37 9.27
CA PHE A 176 7.04 4.81 8.00
C PHE A 176 8.55 4.95 7.82
N GLY A 177 9.05 6.20 7.86
CA GLY A 177 10.47 6.46 7.67
C GLY A 177 11.33 5.94 8.82
N LYS A 178 10.81 6.00 10.05
CA LYS A 178 11.50 5.48 11.24
C LYS A 178 11.65 3.97 11.26
N ASP A 179 10.62 3.24 10.82
CA ASP A 179 10.70 1.77 10.70
C ASP A 179 11.74 1.34 9.66
N LEU A 180 11.75 1.97 8.48
CA LEU A 180 12.77 1.73 7.46
C LEU A 180 14.18 2.02 7.97
N LEU A 181 14.38 3.15 8.66
CA LEU A 181 15.65 3.52 9.27
C LEU A 181 16.09 2.53 10.35
N ASN A 182 15.18 2.08 11.19
CA ASN A 182 15.46 1.09 12.23
C ASN A 182 15.83 -0.26 11.62
N GLY A 183 15.10 -0.70 10.59
CA GLY A 183 15.42 -1.88 9.82
C GLY A 183 16.79 -1.79 9.15
N LEU A 184 17.11 -0.66 8.53
CA LEU A 184 18.42 -0.41 7.92
C LEU A 184 19.56 -0.56 8.95
N LYS A 185 19.44 0.08 10.13
CA LYS A 185 20.44 -0.02 11.21
C LYS A 185 20.65 -1.48 11.61
N HIS A 186 19.57 -2.22 11.77
CA HIS A 186 19.61 -3.65 12.08
C HIS A 186 20.32 -4.46 10.99
N GLY A 187 19.93 -4.25 9.74
CA GLY A 187 20.50 -4.96 8.58
C GLY A 187 21.97 -4.66 8.33
N LEU A 188 22.43 -3.44 8.59
CA LEU A 188 23.85 -3.06 8.52
C LEU A 188 24.70 -3.76 9.60
N GLY A 189 24.11 -4.19 10.73
CA GLY A 189 24.76 -4.96 11.77
C GLY A 189 26.01 -4.30 12.38
N GLY A 190 26.08 -2.97 12.41
CA GLY A 190 27.25 -2.21 12.87
C GLY A 190 28.47 -2.25 11.95
N LYS A 191 28.44 -3.03 10.84
CA LYS A 191 29.57 -3.18 9.91
C LYS A 191 29.73 -1.99 8.97
N VAL A 192 28.64 -1.30 8.66
CA VAL A 192 28.61 -0.14 7.75
C VAL A 192 28.09 1.07 8.53
N LYS A 193 28.73 2.23 8.35
CA LYS A 193 28.41 3.44 9.09
C LYS A 193 27.33 4.26 8.39
N ILE A 194 26.28 4.63 9.12
CA ILE A 194 25.40 5.73 8.75
C ILE A 194 26.08 7.02 9.19
N VAL A 195 26.56 7.81 8.24
CA VAL A 195 27.34 9.03 8.50
C VAL A 195 26.49 10.27 8.63
N ALA A 196 25.26 10.27 8.11
CA ALA A 196 24.29 11.35 8.24
C ALA A 196 22.86 10.85 8.11
N GLN A 197 21.95 11.49 8.84
CA GLN A 197 20.52 11.24 8.78
C GLN A 197 19.80 12.61 8.76
N GLN A 198 18.84 12.78 7.84
CA GLN A 198 17.99 13.96 7.77
C GLN A 198 16.55 13.50 7.62
N SER A 199 15.66 14.07 8.41
CA SER A 199 14.22 13.87 8.24
C SER A 199 13.61 14.99 7.42
N TYR A 200 12.40 14.73 6.92
CA TYR A 200 11.53 15.72 6.32
C TYR A 200 10.08 15.51 6.78
N GLU A 201 9.29 16.57 6.75
CA GLU A 201 7.85 16.54 6.97
C GLU A 201 7.11 16.59 5.62
N THR A 202 5.95 15.94 5.52
CA THR A 202 5.16 15.94 4.28
C THR A 202 4.59 17.32 3.92
N ALA A 203 4.56 18.25 4.87
CA ALA A 203 4.19 19.64 4.67
C ALA A 203 5.34 20.53 4.13
N GLU A 204 6.58 20.02 4.07
CA GLU A 204 7.71 20.80 3.54
C GLU A 204 7.61 20.98 2.02
N ASN A 205 8.07 22.13 1.54
CA ASN A 205 8.06 22.44 0.11
C ASN A 205 9.13 21.68 -0.67
N ASP A 206 10.29 21.40 -0.06
CA ASP A 206 11.39 20.67 -0.69
C ASP A 206 12.30 20.00 0.36
N VAL A 207 13.34 19.31 -0.09
CA VAL A 207 14.34 18.64 0.74
C VAL A 207 15.78 19.07 0.34
N ALA A 208 15.93 20.22 -0.31
CA ALA A 208 17.22 20.66 -0.85
C ALA A 208 18.28 20.83 0.26
N SER A 209 17.90 21.42 1.40
CA SER A 209 18.79 21.61 2.55
C SER A 209 19.21 20.29 3.18
N GLN A 210 18.28 19.33 3.30
CA GLN A 210 18.56 17.98 3.80
C GLN A 210 19.57 17.27 2.88
N ILE A 211 19.34 17.29 1.57
CA ILE A 211 20.25 16.67 0.57
C ILE A 211 21.64 17.31 0.61
N ALA A 212 21.73 18.65 0.76
CA ALA A 212 23.02 19.34 0.88
C ALA A 212 23.81 18.87 2.13
N ARG A 213 23.15 18.73 3.28
CA ARG A 213 23.77 18.21 4.51
C ARG A 213 24.20 16.76 4.37
N LEU A 214 23.38 15.91 3.73
CA LEU A 214 23.72 14.51 3.48
C LEU A 214 24.93 14.36 2.54
N LYS A 215 25.04 15.20 1.50
CA LYS A 215 26.23 15.27 0.63
C LYS A 215 27.47 15.72 1.41
N ALA A 216 27.34 16.75 2.27
CA ALA A 216 28.47 17.29 3.06
C ALA A 216 29.09 16.25 3.98
N ALA A 217 28.35 15.22 4.40
CA ALA A 217 28.87 14.08 5.17
C ALA A 217 29.73 13.12 4.34
N ARG A 218 29.96 13.39 3.05
CA ARG A 218 30.77 12.57 2.12
C ARG A 218 30.28 11.14 2.03
N ALA A 219 28.96 10.93 2.02
CA ALA A 219 28.36 9.63 1.82
C ALA A 219 28.48 9.20 0.34
N ASP A 220 28.66 7.91 0.12
CA ASP A 220 28.70 7.26 -1.20
C ASP A 220 27.42 6.47 -1.49
N THR A 221 26.57 6.30 -0.51
CA THR A 221 25.28 5.62 -0.58
C THR A 221 24.21 6.47 0.06
N LEU A 222 23.09 6.66 -0.64
CA LEU A 222 21.93 7.42 -0.17
C LEU A 222 20.70 6.52 -0.09
N MET A 223 20.09 6.48 1.08
CA MET A 223 18.78 5.86 1.29
C MET A 223 17.68 6.92 1.18
N LEU A 224 16.69 6.67 0.35
CA LEU A 224 15.50 7.51 0.18
C LEU A 224 14.29 6.78 0.78
N PHE A 225 14.08 6.93 2.05
CA PHE A 225 12.91 6.44 2.79
C PHE A 225 11.82 7.51 2.75
N ALA A 226 11.30 7.73 1.55
CA ALA A 226 10.50 8.88 1.19
C ALA A 226 9.30 8.48 0.33
N THR A 227 8.21 9.24 0.45
CA THR A 227 7.07 9.17 -0.46
C THR A 227 7.42 9.72 -1.86
N PRO A 228 6.62 9.41 -2.91
CA PRO A 228 6.97 9.65 -4.32
C PRO A 228 7.46 11.07 -4.62
N LEU A 229 6.75 12.09 -4.18
CA LEU A 229 7.10 13.49 -4.44
C LEU A 229 8.47 13.84 -3.84
N PHE A 230 8.72 13.41 -2.60
CA PHE A 230 9.97 13.70 -1.88
C PHE A 230 11.14 12.87 -2.41
N ALA A 231 10.89 11.65 -2.89
CA ALA A 231 11.91 10.89 -3.61
C ALA A 231 12.34 11.60 -4.90
N ILE A 232 11.40 12.12 -5.70
CA ILE A 232 11.70 12.94 -6.90
C ILE A 232 12.53 14.17 -6.51
N LYS A 233 12.11 14.94 -5.50
CA LYS A 233 12.82 16.12 -5.00
C LYS A 233 14.24 15.79 -4.54
N ALA A 234 14.43 14.65 -3.90
CA ALA A 234 15.74 14.18 -3.45
C ALA A 234 16.67 13.84 -4.63
N TYR A 235 16.17 13.15 -5.66
CA TYR A 235 16.93 12.91 -6.91
C TYR A 235 17.32 14.23 -7.58
N VAL A 236 16.41 15.17 -7.70
CA VAL A 236 16.66 16.49 -8.29
C VAL A 236 17.70 17.26 -7.46
N GLY A 237 17.57 17.25 -6.13
CA GLY A 237 18.53 17.89 -5.22
C GLY A 237 19.95 17.29 -5.35
N ALA A 238 20.07 15.96 -5.37
CA ALA A 238 21.33 15.30 -5.55
C ALA A 238 22.00 15.66 -6.91
N ASN A 239 21.21 15.64 -7.98
CA ASN A 239 21.67 16.01 -9.31
C ASN A 239 22.16 17.46 -9.41
N ARG A 240 21.39 18.43 -8.86
CA ARG A 240 21.76 19.85 -8.84
C ARG A 240 23.08 20.11 -8.10
N LEU A 241 23.36 19.30 -7.11
CA LEU A 241 24.60 19.35 -6.35
C LEU A 241 25.75 18.58 -7.04
N GLY A 242 25.55 17.94 -8.19
CA GLY A 242 26.53 17.05 -8.81
C GLY A 242 26.90 15.83 -7.94
N TRP A 243 25.98 15.41 -7.07
CA TRP A 243 26.17 14.27 -6.19
C TRP A 243 25.48 13.02 -6.76
N HIS A 244 26.25 11.99 -7.06
CA HIS A 244 25.79 10.76 -7.69
C HIS A 244 26.15 9.53 -6.82
N PRO A 245 25.55 9.41 -5.62
CA PRO A 245 25.75 8.25 -4.76
C PRO A 245 25.05 7.02 -5.33
N ARG A 246 25.36 5.84 -4.79
CA ARG A 246 24.47 4.68 -4.96
C ARG A 246 23.17 4.95 -4.22
N ILE A 247 22.04 4.87 -4.92
CA ILE A 247 20.74 5.19 -4.32
C ILE A 247 19.93 3.92 -4.07
N TYR A 248 19.39 3.79 -2.87
CA TYR A 248 18.32 2.87 -2.51
C TYR A 248 17.06 3.70 -2.23
N VAL A 249 15.96 3.32 -2.84
CA VAL A 249 14.68 4.03 -2.69
C VAL A 249 13.62 3.08 -2.18
N SER A 250 12.78 3.52 -1.24
CA SER A 250 11.71 2.69 -0.68
C SER A 250 10.74 2.20 -1.76
N SER A 251 10.30 0.97 -1.58
CA SER A 251 9.37 0.26 -2.48
C SER A 251 8.07 1.02 -2.76
N VAL A 252 7.64 1.90 -1.87
CA VAL A 252 6.45 2.74 -2.07
C VAL A 252 6.65 3.84 -3.12
N SER A 253 7.89 4.12 -3.54
CA SER A 253 8.22 5.22 -4.47
C SER A 253 8.82 4.76 -5.80
N ILE A 254 8.66 3.49 -6.15
CA ILE A 254 9.27 2.90 -7.37
C ILE A 254 8.31 2.83 -8.57
N SER A 255 7.17 3.51 -8.54
CA SER A 255 6.31 3.56 -9.73
C SER A 255 7.12 4.00 -10.96
N PRO A 256 6.95 3.36 -12.13
CA PRO A 256 7.61 3.77 -13.36
C PRO A 256 7.40 5.24 -13.70
N ASP A 257 6.22 5.80 -13.42
CA ASP A 257 5.95 7.23 -13.64
C ASP A 257 6.75 8.12 -12.68
N VAL A 258 6.86 7.75 -11.41
CA VAL A 258 7.72 8.45 -10.43
C VAL A 258 9.18 8.46 -10.89
N MET A 259 9.69 7.31 -11.27
CA MET A 259 11.07 7.18 -11.73
C MET A 259 11.31 7.90 -13.06
N LYS A 260 10.33 7.91 -13.97
CA LYS A 260 10.39 8.68 -15.21
C LYS A 260 10.48 10.18 -14.93
N VAL A 261 9.64 10.72 -14.02
CA VAL A 261 9.69 12.14 -13.63
C VAL A 261 11.03 12.45 -12.96
N ALA A 262 11.53 11.60 -12.06
CA ALA A 262 12.84 11.76 -11.45
C ALA A 262 13.95 11.80 -12.53
N ARG A 263 13.93 10.87 -13.48
CA ARG A 263 14.95 10.74 -14.54
C ARG A 263 14.94 11.93 -15.52
N LEU A 264 13.78 12.49 -15.81
CA LEU A 264 13.65 13.68 -16.67
C LEU A 264 14.19 14.94 -15.99
N ASN A 265 14.04 15.06 -14.66
CA ASN A 265 14.42 16.25 -13.89
C ASN A 265 15.79 16.16 -13.21
N ALA A 266 16.32 14.95 -13.03
CA ALA A 266 17.60 14.68 -12.36
C ALA A 266 18.62 13.92 -13.20
N THR A 267 18.41 13.72 -14.48
CA THR A 267 19.25 13.01 -15.44
C THR A 267 19.38 11.49 -15.18
N PRO A 268 19.62 10.70 -16.25
CA PRO A 268 19.88 9.25 -16.12
C PRO A 268 21.04 8.92 -15.19
N ARG A 269 22.11 9.73 -15.20
CA ARG A 269 23.31 9.51 -14.37
C ARG A 269 23.01 9.43 -12.88
N THR A 270 22.01 10.19 -12.41
CA THR A 270 21.63 10.22 -10.98
C THR A 270 20.63 9.12 -10.63
N VAL A 271 19.76 8.75 -11.56
CA VAL A 271 18.62 7.87 -11.29
C VAL A 271 18.88 6.41 -11.67
N ASP A 272 19.55 6.18 -12.80
CA ASP A 272 19.86 4.82 -13.26
C ASP A 272 20.87 4.16 -12.29
N GLY A 273 20.66 2.88 -12.00
CA GLY A 273 21.38 2.17 -10.96
C GLY A 273 20.70 2.13 -9.59
N SER A 274 19.65 2.92 -9.39
CA SER A 274 18.85 2.89 -8.15
C SER A 274 18.36 1.47 -7.84
N ILE A 275 18.34 1.13 -6.56
CA ILE A 275 17.95 -0.19 -6.05
C ILE A 275 16.73 -0.04 -5.17
N SER A 276 15.85 -1.02 -5.21
CA SER A 276 14.69 -1.15 -4.34
C SER A 276 14.27 -2.61 -4.22
N ILE A 277 13.15 -2.86 -3.58
CA ILE A 277 12.47 -4.16 -3.58
C ILE A 277 11.13 -4.06 -4.31
N ALA A 278 10.67 -5.18 -4.86
CA ALA A 278 9.34 -5.32 -5.45
C ALA A 278 8.68 -6.62 -4.98
N PHE A 279 7.37 -6.60 -4.85
CA PHE A 279 6.53 -7.74 -4.50
C PHE A 279 5.38 -7.94 -5.48
N VAL A 280 4.99 -6.91 -6.23
CA VAL A 280 4.01 -6.97 -7.33
C VAL A 280 4.73 -6.99 -8.68
N LYS A 281 4.07 -7.51 -9.71
CA LYS A 281 4.56 -7.42 -11.10
C LYS A 281 4.42 -5.97 -11.59
N ASP A 282 5.39 -5.50 -12.35
CA ASP A 282 5.31 -4.20 -13.03
C ASP A 282 4.57 -4.36 -14.37
N PRO A 283 3.34 -3.81 -14.52
CA PRO A 283 2.56 -3.96 -15.75
C PRO A 283 3.19 -3.24 -16.96
N THR A 284 4.20 -2.39 -16.74
CA THR A 284 4.93 -1.68 -17.79
C THR A 284 6.11 -2.49 -18.32
N SER A 285 6.61 -3.44 -17.53
CA SER A 285 7.79 -4.23 -17.90
C SER A 285 7.47 -5.21 -19.03
N PRO A 286 8.32 -5.28 -20.08
CA PRO A 286 8.19 -6.28 -21.14
C PRO A 286 8.28 -7.72 -20.62
N ASP A 287 8.90 -7.94 -19.46
CA ASP A 287 9.05 -9.27 -18.84
C ASP A 287 7.67 -9.88 -18.50
N TRP A 288 6.66 -9.04 -18.28
CA TRP A 288 5.29 -9.46 -17.93
C TRP A 288 4.27 -9.26 -19.06
N LYS A 289 4.70 -8.88 -20.28
CA LYS A 289 3.76 -8.57 -21.39
C LYS A 289 2.77 -9.72 -21.71
N ASN A 290 3.21 -10.96 -21.51
CA ASN A 290 2.43 -12.18 -21.78
C ASN A 290 1.81 -12.79 -20.50
N ASP A 291 2.07 -12.23 -19.32
CA ASP A 291 1.52 -12.73 -18.07
C ASP A 291 -0.01 -12.57 -18.02
N LYS A 292 -0.69 -13.62 -17.52
CA LYS A 292 -2.17 -13.66 -17.50
C LYS A 292 -2.77 -12.56 -16.63
N ALA A 293 -2.16 -12.27 -15.45
CA ALA A 293 -2.67 -11.23 -14.55
C ALA A 293 -2.42 -9.84 -15.11
N VAL A 294 -1.30 -9.59 -15.79
CA VAL A 294 -1.05 -8.32 -16.47
C VAL A 294 -1.98 -8.11 -17.64
N LYS A 295 -2.29 -9.17 -18.41
CA LYS A 295 -3.33 -9.10 -19.46
C LYS A 295 -4.71 -8.82 -18.87
N LEU A 296 -5.08 -9.49 -17.78
CA LEU A 296 -6.34 -9.24 -17.08
C LEU A 296 -6.42 -7.80 -16.57
N TYR A 297 -5.36 -7.30 -15.91
CA TYR A 297 -5.26 -5.91 -15.49
C TYR A 297 -5.57 -4.93 -16.64
N ARG A 298 -4.89 -5.09 -17.77
CA ARG A 298 -5.11 -4.23 -18.94
C ARG A 298 -6.55 -4.29 -19.47
N SER A 299 -7.16 -5.47 -19.46
CA SER A 299 -8.56 -5.64 -19.83
C SER A 299 -9.49 -4.92 -18.86
N ILE A 300 -9.25 -5.06 -17.54
CA ILE A 300 -10.06 -4.37 -16.51
C ILE A 300 -9.96 -2.85 -16.67
N VAL A 301 -8.75 -2.32 -16.87
CA VAL A 301 -8.57 -0.89 -17.13
C VAL A 301 -9.34 -0.44 -18.36
N ALA A 302 -9.25 -1.20 -19.47
CA ALA A 302 -9.98 -0.88 -20.70
C ALA A 302 -11.50 -0.90 -20.51
N TRP A 303 -12.04 -1.85 -19.74
CA TRP A 303 -13.49 -2.01 -19.56
C TRP A 303 -14.10 -1.04 -18.56
N PHE A 304 -13.39 -0.76 -17.46
CA PHE A 304 -13.95 -0.06 -16.30
C PHE A 304 -13.33 1.30 -16.02
N MET A 305 -12.27 1.68 -16.75
CA MET A 305 -11.56 2.96 -16.59
C MET A 305 -11.24 3.58 -17.96
N PRO A 306 -12.23 3.87 -18.81
CA PRO A 306 -11.98 4.42 -20.13
C PRO A 306 -11.19 5.73 -20.02
N GLY A 307 -10.10 5.84 -20.81
CA GLY A 307 -9.17 6.98 -20.77
C GLY A 307 -8.04 6.89 -19.73
N ALA A 308 -8.07 5.94 -18.79
CA ALA A 308 -6.95 5.72 -17.90
C ALA A 308 -5.75 5.08 -18.62
N LYS A 309 -4.54 5.45 -18.22
CA LYS A 309 -3.32 4.84 -18.75
C LYS A 309 -3.08 3.49 -18.05
N PRO A 310 -2.97 2.37 -18.79
CA PRO A 310 -2.79 1.05 -18.20
C PRO A 310 -1.32 0.78 -17.80
N LEU A 311 -0.58 1.81 -17.37
CA LEU A 311 0.85 1.75 -17.08
C LEU A 311 1.15 2.18 -15.65
N ASP A 312 0.14 2.27 -14.80
CA ASP A 312 0.27 2.70 -13.41
C ASP A 312 0.38 1.49 -12.48
N VAL A 313 1.52 1.35 -11.80
CA VAL A 313 1.75 0.25 -10.86
C VAL A 313 0.90 0.39 -9.58
N TYR A 314 0.48 1.61 -9.22
CA TYR A 314 -0.41 1.79 -8.07
C TYR A 314 -1.84 1.33 -8.39
N LEU A 315 -2.32 1.54 -9.63
CA LEU A 315 -3.56 0.91 -10.10
C LEU A 315 -3.46 -0.64 -10.04
N TYR A 316 -2.33 -1.16 -10.49
CA TYR A 316 -2.07 -2.61 -10.47
C TYR A 316 -2.03 -3.16 -9.04
N TYR A 317 -1.37 -2.44 -8.11
CA TYR A 317 -1.35 -2.76 -6.69
C TYR A 317 -2.75 -2.75 -6.09
N GLY A 318 -3.56 -1.72 -6.36
CA GLY A 318 -4.96 -1.66 -5.89
C GLY A 318 -5.78 -2.87 -6.34
N MET A 319 -5.58 -3.37 -7.57
CA MET A 319 -6.22 -4.61 -8.02
C MET A 319 -5.68 -5.85 -7.27
N ALA A 320 -4.39 -5.88 -6.95
CA ALA A 320 -3.82 -6.98 -6.18
C ALA A 320 -4.42 -7.06 -4.77
N VAL A 321 -4.56 -5.92 -4.08
CA VAL A 321 -5.17 -5.86 -2.75
C VAL A 321 -6.64 -6.21 -2.81
N ALA A 322 -7.38 -5.70 -3.82
CA ALA A 322 -8.79 -5.99 -4.04
C ALA A 322 -9.04 -7.49 -4.33
N TYR A 323 -8.13 -8.17 -5.02
CA TYR A 323 -8.17 -9.61 -5.22
C TYR A 323 -8.19 -10.34 -3.88
N THR A 324 -7.28 -10.00 -2.96
CA THR A 324 -7.23 -10.57 -1.61
C THR A 324 -8.48 -10.24 -0.79
N MET A 325 -9.03 -9.02 -0.91
CA MET A 325 -10.28 -8.67 -0.22
C MET A 325 -11.46 -9.51 -0.71
N VAL A 326 -11.54 -9.77 -2.01
CA VAL A 326 -12.57 -10.65 -2.60
C VAL A 326 -12.42 -12.08 -2.08
N ASP A 327 -11.20 -12.61 -1.98
CA ASP A 327 -10.93 -13.93 -1.41
C ASP A 327 -11.36 -13.99 0.07
N ALA A 328 -11.01 -12.99 0.87
CA ALA A 328 -11.44 -12.90 2.27
C ALA A 328 -12.97 -12.82 2.42
N LEU A 329 -13.66 -12.06 1.55
CA LEU A 329 -15.13 -11.99 1.53
C LEU A 329 -15.76 -13.34 1.14
N HIS A 330 -15.18 -14.08 0.20
CA HIS A 330 -15.65 -15.44 -0.12
C HIS A 330 -15.52 -16.38 1.08
N HIS A 331 -14.38 -16.35 1.77
CA HIS A 331 -14.16 -17.19 2.96
C HIS A 331 -14.96 -16.73 4.17
N ALA A 332 -15.43 -15.48 4.23
CA ALA A 332 -16.34 -15.00 5.29
C ALA A 332 -17.75 -15.64 5.20
N GLY A 333 -18.10 -16.24 4.06
CA GLY A 333 -19.33 -17.00 3.83
C GLY A 333 -20.48 -16.15 3.28
N ALA A 334 -21.60 -16.84 2.95
CA ALA A 334 -22.75 -16.22 2.32
C ALA A 334 -23.48 -15.21 3.23
N ASN A 335 -23.36 -15.34 4.55
CA ASN A 335 -23.91 -14.39 5.53
C ASN A 335 -22.78 -13.77 6.36
N PRO A 336 -21.96 -12.85 5.77
CA PRO A 336 -20.76 -12.38 6.43
C PRO A 336 -21.10 -11.48 7.62
N THR A 337 -20.35 -11.69 8.70
CA THR A 337 -20.26 -10.78 9.84
C THR A 337 -18.86 -10.17 9.89
N ARG A 338 -18.65 -9.08 10.62
CA ARG A 338 -17.31 -8.50 10.81
C ARG A 338 -16.33 -9.51 11.42
N ASP A 339 -16.81 -10.34 12.37
CA ASP A 339 -15.99 -11.40 12.95
C ASP A 339 -15.65 -12.52 11.96
N SER A 340 -16.58 -12.92 11.08
CA SER A 340 -16.30 -13.92 10.06
C SER A 340 -15.32 -13.42 9.01
N LEU A 341 -15.42 -12.12 8.63
CA LEU A 341 -14.46 -11.48 7.73
C LEU A 341 -13.07 -11.39 8.36
N LEU A 342 -12.98 -10.97 9.63
CA LEU A 342 -11.69 -10.93 10.33
C LEU A 342 -11.06 -12.33 10.45
N ARG A 343 -11.87 -13.36 10.77
CA ARG A 343 -11.38 -14.74 10.77
C ARG A 343 -10.87 -15.16 9.40
N ALA A 344 -11.59 -14.86 8.33
CA ALA A 344 -11.15 -15.15 6.97
C ALA A 344 -9.81 -14.45 6.67
N ALA A 345 -9.71 -13.15 6.97
CA ALA A 345 -8.49 -12.35 6.74
C ALA A 345 -7.28 -12.86 7.56
N THR A 346 -7.50 -13.43 8.74
CA THR A 346 -6.43 -14.00 9.59
C THR A 346 -6.11 -15.46 9.29
N HIS A 347 -6.65 -16.05 8.25
CA HIS A 347 -6.40 -17.45 7.85
C HIS A 347 -6.16 -17.57 6.34
N LEU A 348 -5.62 -16.53 5.71
CA LEU A 348 -5.30 -16.55 4.29
C LEU A 348 -4.12 -17.48 3.98
N ASN A 349 -4.20 -18.14 2.84
CA ASN A 349 -3.09 -18.85 2.21
C ASN A 349 -3.29 -18.82 0.68
N GLU A 350 -3.29 -17.64 0.13
CA GLU A 350 -3.70 -17.32 -1.24
C GLU A 350 -2.50 -17.27 -2.19
N VAL A 351 -2.70 -17.71 -3.43
CA VAL A 351 -1.83 -17.39 -4.56
C VAL A 351 -2.44 -16.22 -5.31
N ASN A 352 -2.01 -15.02 -4.99
CA ASN A 352 -2.46 -13.81 -5.67
C ASN A 352 -1.74 -13.67 -7.02
N PRO A 353 -2.45 -13.69 -8.15
CA PRO A 353 -1.82 -13.70 -9.48
C PRO A 353 -1.11 -12.38 -9.83
N PHE A 354 -1.38 -11.29 -9.11
CA PHE A 354 -0.75 -9.99 -9.31
C PHE A 354 0.62 -9.87 -8.64
N LEU A 355 0.92 -10.72 -7.66
CA LEU A 355 2.21 -10.74 -6.97
C LEU A 355 3.30 -11.40 -7.83
N LEU A 356 4.56 -11.16 -7.46
CA LEU A 356 5.68 -11.86 -8.07
C LEU A 356 5.59 -13.37 -7.81
N PRO A 357 5.99 -14.21 -8.77
CA PRO A 357 5.99 -15.66 -8.59
C PRO A 357 6.74 -16.10 -7.34
N GLY A 358 6.12 -16.99 -6.56
CA GLY A 358 6.68 -17.51 -5.29
C GLY A 358 6.33 -16.67 -4.05
N ILE A 359 5.64 -15.54 -4.22
CA ILE A 359 5.04 -14.80 -3.10
C ILE A 359 3.60 -15.29 -2.91
N ARG A 360 3.23 -15.55 -1.68
CA ARG A 360 1.87 -15.90 -1.25
C ARG A 360 1.36 -14.88 -0.26
N VAL A 361 0.07 -14.63 -0.29
CA VAL A 361 -0.61 -13.92 0.81
C VAL A 361 -0.90 -14.95 1.89
N LYS A 362 -0.23 -14.84 3.04
CA LYS A 362 -0.37 -15.79 4.14
C LYS A 362 -0.48 -15.05 5.46
N THR A 363 -1.53 -15.37 6.22
CA THR A 363 -1.80 -14.77 7.54
C THR A 363 -2.11 -15.84 8.58
N SER A 364 -2.03 -15.45 9.84
CA SER A 364 -2.54 -16.24 10.97
C SER A 364 -3.07 -15.29 12.06
N PRO A 365 -3.78 -15.78 13.08
CA PRO A 365 -4.19 -14.94 14.21
C PRO A 365 -3.05 -14.26 14.96
N SER A 366 -1.81 -14.73 14.80
CA SER A 366 -0.59 -14.17 15.38
C SER A 366 0.33 -13.49 14.35
N ASP A 367 -0.02 -13.50 13.06
CA ASP A 367 0.78 -12.91 11.98
C ASP A 367 -0.10 -12.08 11.06
N TYR A 368 0.00 -10.76 11.22
CA TYR A 368 -0.76 -9.74 10.48
C TYR A 368 0.04 -9.11 9.33
N TYR A 369 1.15 -9.75 8.91
CA TYR A 369 1.87 -9.41 7.70
C TYR A 369 1.53 -10.41 6.58
N PRO A 370 0.61 -10.06 5.66
CA PRO A 370 0.21 -10.97 4.57
C PRO A 370 1.35 -11.31 3.63
N LEU A 371 2.33 -10.40 3.46
CA LEU A 371 3.45 -10.54 2.54
C LEU A 371 4.76 -10.64 3.30
N ASP A 372 5.41 -11.79 3.20
CA ASP A 372 6.65 -12.12 3.91
C ASP A 372 7.89 -12.15 3.00
N LYS A 373 7.73 -11.89 1.69
CA LYS A 373 8.80 -11.96 0.70
C LYS A 373 8.76 -10.80 -0.26
N ALA A 374 9.95 -10.40 -0.71
CA ALA A 374 10.13 -9.46 -1.79
C ALA A 374 11.38 -9.84 -2.62
N ARG A 375 11.58 -9.18 -3.74
CA ARG A 375 12.73 -9.38 -4.59
C ARG A 375 13.37 -8.04 -4.92
N PHE A 376 14.71 -7.97 -4.97
CA PHE A 376 15.40 -6.76 -5.37
C PHE A 376 15.15 -6.42 -6.84
N VAL A 377 15.05 -5.12 -7.08
CA VAL A 377 14.97 -4.51 -8.41
C VAL A 377 16.02 -3.44 -8.57
N ARG A 378 16.50 -3.26 -9.81
CA ARG A 378 17.42 -2.19 -10.19
C ARG A 378 16.82 -1.40 -11.34
N TYR A 379 16.82 -0.08 -11.21
CA TYR A 379 16.37 0.80 -12.28
C TYR A 379 17.47 0.95 -13.33
N THR A 380 17.19 0.57 -14.55
CA THR A 380 18.16 0.53 -15.64
C THR A 380 17.47 0.90 -16.95
N ASN A 381 18.02 1.89 -17.65
CA ASN A 381 17.49 2.33 -18.94
C ASN A 381 15.97 2.63 -18.91
N GLY A 382 15.50 3.29 -17.87
CA GLY A 382 14.10 3.72 -17.74
C GLY A 382 13.12 2.63 -17.26
N ARG A 383 13.59 1.49 -16.78
CA ARG A 383 12.75 0.39 -16.26
C ARG A 383 13.35 -0.30 -15.04
N TRP A 384 12.50 -0.90 -14.23
CA TRP A 384 12.91 -1.80 -13.16
C TRP A 384 13.21 -3.20 -13.69
N VAL A 385 14.35 -3.74 -13.31
CA VAL A 385 14.79 -5.10 -13.64
C VAL A 385 14.97 -5.90 -12.37
N LEU A 386 14.27 -7.02 -12.27
CA LEU A 386 14.39 -7.96 -11.14
C LEU A 386 15.77 -8.61 -11.12
N PHE A 387 16.36 -8.74 -9.94
CA PHE A 387 17.60 -9.48 -9.75
C PHE A 387 17.64 -10.22 -8.41
N GLY A 388 18.57 -11.18 -8.30
CA GLY A 388 18.67 -12.01 -7.10
C GLY A 388 17.48 -12.98 -6.94
N LYS A 389 17.39 -13.63 -5.77
CA LYS A 389 16.30 -14.51 -5.36
C LYS A 389 15.26 -13.74 -4.55
N LEU A 390 14.10 -14.36 -4.29
CA LEU A 390 13.18 -13.89 -3.26
C LEU A 390 13.89 -13.90 -1.89
N VAL A 391 13.66 -12.84 -1.12
CA VAL A 391 14.22 -12.64 0.22
C VAL A 391 13.09 -12.47 1.21
N ASP A 392 13.28 -12.94 2.44
CA ASP A 392 12.35 -12.71 3.55
C ASP A 392 12.31 -11.20 3.87
N ALA A 393 11.11 -10.66 3.90
CA ALA A 393 10.82 -9.25 4.12
C ALA A 393 10.17 -8.97 5.51
N ARG A 394 10.25 -9.93 6.43
CA ARG A 394 9.73 -9.73 7.79
C ARG A 394 10.71 -9.00 8.72
N GLY A 395 12.01 -9.04 8.41
CA GLY A 395 13.07 -8.39 9.19
C GLY A 395 13.88 -9.32 10.09
#